data_f873323fdf0d8865cff35a53ae5e72bf
#
_entry.id   f873323fdf0d8865cff35a53ae5e72bf
#
_cell.length_a   1.000
_cell.length_b   1.000
_cell.length_c   1.000
_cell.angle_alpha   90.00
_cell.angle_beta   90.00
_cell.angle_gamma   90.00
#
_symmetry.space_group_name_H-M   'P 1'
#
loop_
_entity.id
_entity.type
_entity.pdbx_description
1 polymer ?
#
loop_
_entity_poly.entity_id
_entity_poly.type
_entity_poly.pdbx_seq_one_letter_code
_entity_poly.pdbx_strand_id
1 'polypeptide(L)'
;MGLLWKIFYHAFLKKPKRYRDYRGYTNDFENAQTNKEKGDKYELQILRYYKKQGYKVYPQGFIKGKADGGIDLVAYKGSEALLIQCKNWEYKQVKQEHLRIFMGDCAAYLEKNQKIFAKKNVRRVFITSCENLDYGVKKFLEENDVEYKIITYIL
;
A
#
# COMPACT_ATOMS: atom_id res chain seq x y z
N MET A 1 -13.67 -15.17 10.64
CA MET A 1 -13.10 -13.86 10.26
C MET A 1 -12.74 -13.10 11.52
N GLY A 2 -11.49 -12.69 11.68
CA GLY A 2 -11.00 -12.08 12.91
C GLY A 2 -11.49 -10.65 13.12
N LEU A 3 -11.31 -10.14 14.35
CA LEU A 3 -11.68 -8.79 14.82
C LEU A 3 -11.18 -7.66 13.89
N LEU A 4 -10.00 -7.83 13.28
CA LEU A 4 -9.41 -6.91 12.31
C LEU A 4 -10.27 -6.69 11.06
N TRP A 5 -10.98 -7.72 10.60
CA TRP A 5 -11.91 -7.61 9.47
C TRP A 5 -13.14 -6.75 9.81
N LYS A 6 -13.66 -6.87 11.04
CA LYS A 6 -14.80 -6.04 11.50
C LYS A 6 -14.40 -4.57 11.63
N ILE A 7 -13.21 -4.27 12.13
CA ILE A 7 -12.71 -2.90 12.24
C ILE A 7 -12.52 -2.30 10.85
N PHE A 8 -11.97 -3.07 9.92
CA PHE A 8 -11.76 -2.69 8.52
C PHE A 8 -13.10 -2.39 7.82
N TYR A 9 -14.10 -3.25 8.00
CA TYR A 9 -15.41 -3.12 7.39
C TYR A 9 -16.19 -1.91 7.92
N HIS A 10 -16.13 -1.66 9.23
CA HIS A 10 -16.80 -0.51 9.85
C HIS A 10 -16.14 0.84 9.53
N ALA A 11 -14.82 0.90 9.44
CA ALA A 11 -14.12 2.12 9.02
C ALA A 11 -14.46 2.50 7.58
N PHE A 12 -14.74 1.50 6.73
CA PHE A 12 -15.06 1.67 5.32
C PHE A 12 -16.51 2.11 5.07
N LEU A 13 -17.45 1.75 5.97
CA LEU A 13 -18.90 2.02 5.80
C LEU A 13 -19.39 3.28 6.49
N LYS A 14 -18.60 3.93 7.34
CA LYS A 14 -19.01 5.21 7.95
C LYS A 14 -18.98 6.32 6.91
N LYS A 15 -20.17 6.71 6.41
CA LYS A 15 -20.32 7.93 5.60
C LYS A 15 -19.88 9.14 6.44
N PRO A 16 -19.01 10.00 5.91
CA PRO A 16 -18.60 11.21 6.62
C PRO A 16 -19.82 12.12 6.85
N LYS A 17 -19.93 12.69 8.05
CA LYS A 17 -20.94 13.70 8.34
C LYS A 17 -20.67 14.90 7.43
N ARG A 18 -21.68 15.31 6.65
CA ARG A 18 -21.63 16.54 5.83
C ARG A 18 -21.38 17.73 6.75
N TYR A 19 -20.24 18.36 6.60
CA TYR A 19 -19.97 19.68 7.20
C TYR A 19 -20.48 20.76 6.25
N ARG A 20 -21.26 21.71 6.80
CA ARG A 20 -21.91 22.80 6.07
C ARG A 20 -20.91 23.95 5.87
N ASP A 21 -20.70 24.29 4.62
CA ASP A 21 -20.44 25.60 4.01
C ASP A 21 -19.34 26.53 4.59
N TYR A 22 -18.19 26.52 3.91
CA TYR A 22 -17.40 27.74 3.61
C TYR A 22 -16.92 27.64 2.16
N ARG A 23 -17.51 28.46 1.29
CA ARG A 23 -17.19 28.51 -0.15
C ARG A 23 -15.73 28.95 -0.33
N GLY A 24 -14.88 28.04 -0.81
CA GLY A 24 -13.49 28.26 -1.17
C GLY A 24 -12.51 27.19 -0.66
N TYR A 25 -12.84 26.50 0.44
CA TYR A 25 -12.00 25.43 1.01
C TYR A 25 -12.53 24.01 0.72
N THR A 26 -13.69 23.90 0.09
CA THR A 26 -14.40 22.63 -0.07
C THR A 26 -13.75 21.69 -1.10
N ASN A 27 -13.21 22.23 -2.19
CA ASN A 27 -12.68 21.41 -3.28
C ASN A 27 -11.41 20.63 -2.89
N ASP A 28 -10.52 21.23 -2.08
CA ASP A 28 -9.27 20.57 -1.70
C ASP A 28 -9.50 19.49 -0.63
N PHE A 29 -10.43 19.70 0.29
CA PHE A 29 -10.80 18.72 1.30
C PHE A 29 -11.59 17.54 0.69
N GLU A 30 -12.55 17.82 -0.19
CA GLU A 30 -13.30 16.78 -0.90
C GLU A 30 -12.39 15.97 -1.82
N ASN A 31 -11.47 16.60 -2.53
CA ASN A 31 -10.48 15.93 -3.37
C ASN A 31 -9.49 15.10 -2.53
N ALA A 32 -9.04 15.61 -1.39
CA ALA A 32 -8.14 14.88 -0.49
C ALA A 32 -8.84 13.65 0.12
N GLN A 33 -10.11 13.79 0.51
CA GLN A 33 -10.89 12.68 1.05
C GLN A 33 -11.20 11.62 -0.01
N THR A 34 -11.56 12.02 -1.24
CA THR A 34 -11.79 11.10 -2.35
C THR A 34 -10.50 10.38 -2.77
N ASN A 35 -9.36 11.05 -2.74
CA ASN A 35 -8.07 10.44 -3.04
C ASN A 35 -7.65 9.43 -1.96
N LYS A 36 -7.89 9.74 -0.68
CA LYS A 36 -7.67 8.79 0.40
C LYS A 36 -8.56 7.56 0.26
N GLU A 37 -9.86 7.76 0.02
CA GLU A 37 -10.79 6.65 -0.17
C GLU A 37 -10.41 5.76 -1.34
N LYS A 38 -9.95 6.32 -2.45
CA LYS A 38 -9.44 5.57 -3.61
C LYS A 38 -8.17 4.79 -3.25
N GLY A 39 -7.28 5.37 -2.47
CA GLY A 39 -6.09 4.70 -1.95
C GLY A 39 -6.45 3.50 -1.09
N ASP A 40 -7.34 3.70 -0.11
CA ASP A 40 -7.81 2.65 0.80
C ASP A 40 -8.51 1.50 0.04
N LYS A 41 -9.31 1.81 -0.99
CA LYS A 41 -9.95 0.82 -1.86
C LYS A 41 -8.93 0.04 -2.68
N TYR A 42 -7.90 0.70 -3.17
CA TYR A 42 -6.82 0.06 -3.91
C TYR A 42 -6.02 -0.90 -3.03
N GLU A 43 -5.66 -0.50 -1.83
CA GLU A 43 -5.01 -1.39 -0.86
C GLU A 43 -5.87 -2.62 -0.57
N LEU A 44 -7.19 -2.45 -0.42
CA LEU A 44 -8.13 -3.56 -0.24
C LEU A 44 -8.17 -4.48 -1.46
N GLN A 45 -8.12 -3.93 -2.67
CA GLN A 45 -8.04 -4.72 -3.90
C GLN A 45 -6.77 -5.58 -3.92
N ILE A 46 -5.61 -5.00 -3.58
CA ILE A 46 -4.33 -5.71 -3.51
C ILE A 46 -4.32 -6.76 -2.40
N LEU A 47 -4.90 -6.46 -1.24
CA LEU A 47 -5.07 -7.41 -0.15
C LEU A 47 -5.85 -8.66 -0.63
N ARG A 48 -6.96 -8.45 -1.33
CA ARG A 48 -7.78 -9.55 -1.89
C ARG A 48 -7.01 -10.34 -2.96
N TYR A 49 -6.23 -9.65 -3.79
CA TYR A 49 -5.39 -10.27 -4.81
C TYR A 49 -4.42 -11.30 -4.19
N TYR A 50 -3.70 -10.93 -3.13
CA TYR A 50 -2.78 -11.85 -2.46
C TYR A 50 -3.50 -12.92 -1.62
N LYS A 51 -4.62 -12.60 -1.00
CA LYS A 51 -5.44 -13.61 -0.31
C LYS A 51 -5.89 -14.73 -1.24
N LYS A 52 -6.29 -14.41 -2.46
CA LYS A 52 -6.67 -15.41 -3.48
C LYS A 52 -5.50 -16.33 -3.86
N GLN A 53 -4.26 -15.86 -3.70
CA GLN A 53 -3.06 -16.66 -3.95
C GLN A 53 -2.59 -17.46 -2.72
N GLY A 54 -3.36 -17.46 -1.64
CA GLY A 54 -3.10 -18.24 -0.42
C GLY A 54 -2.24 -17.53 0.63
N TYR A 55 -1.99 -16.23 0.48
CA TYR A 55 -1.30 -15.45 1.50
C TYR A 55 -2.22 -15.05 2.65
N LYS A 56 -1.67 -15.04 3.87
CA LYS A 56 -2.25 -14.30 5.01
C LYS A 56 -1.76 -12.88 4.93
N VAL A 57 -2.67 -11.92 4.75
CA VAL A 57 -2.34 -10.51 4.49
C VAL A 57 -2.79 -9.63 5.65
N TYR A 58 -1.89 -8.78 6.13
CA TYR A 58 -2.10 -7.86 7.24
C TYR A 58 -1.91 -6.42 6.78
N PRO A 59 -2.97 -5.60 6.79
CA PRO A 59 -2.87 -4.19 6.45
C PRO A 59 -2.19 -3.42 7.59
N GLN A 60 -1.10 -2.70 7.29
CA GLN A 60 -0.35 -1.93 8.27
C GLN A 60 -0.92 -0.52 8.45
N GLY A 61 -1.34 0.14 7.36
CA GLY A 61 -1.88 1.49 7.39
C GLY A 61 -3.15 1.62 8.22
N PHE A 62 -3.98 0.58 8.26
CA PHE A 62 -5.19 0.54 9.10
C PHE A 62 -4.91 0.30 10.59
N ILE A 63 -3.78 -0.31 10.91
CA ILE A 63 -3.39 -0.63 12.29
C ILE A 63 -2.58 0.50 12.88
N LYS A 64 -1.66 1.09 12.13
CA LYS A 64 -0.67 2.07 12.58
C LYS A 64 -0.93 3.50 12.07
N GLY A 65 -1.86 3.68 11.14
CA GLY A 65 -2.14 4.97 10.51
C GLY A 65 -0.88 5.53 9.82
N LYS A 66 -0.56 6.81 10.08
CA LYS A 66 0.63 7.46 9.49
C LYS A 66 1.97 6.88 9.98
N ALA A 67 1.94 6.00 10.97
CA ALA A 67 3.14 5.33 11.52
C ALA A 67 3.41 3.96 10.88
N ASP A 68 2.83 3.67 9.71
CA ASP A 68 3.04 2.42 8.97
C ASP A 68 4.47 2.27 8.40
N GLY A 69 5.25 3.37 8.41
CA GLY A 69 6.63 3.36 7.91
C GLY A 69 6.72 3.08 6.41
N GLY A 70 5.68 3.42 5.64
CA GLY A 70 5.63 3.25 4.19
C GLY A 70 5.37 1.82 3.72
N ILE A 71 5.03 0.90 4.64
CA ILE A 71 4.60 -0.46 4.32
C ILE A 71 3.09 -0.55 4.49
N ASP A 72 2.36 -0.70 3.38
CA ASP A 72 0.90 -0.73 3.41
C ASP A 72 0.36 -2.11 3.80
N LEU A 73 0.94 -3.18 3.26
CA LEU A 73 0.55 -4.56 3.54
C LEU A 73 1.76 -5.44 3.85
N VAL A 74 1.59 -6.38 4.76
CA VAL A 74 2.52 -7.49 4.98
C VAL A 74 1.80 -8.81 4.72
N ALA A 75 2.38 -9.68 3.89
CA ALA A 75 1.77 -10.93 3.51
C ALA A 75 2.70 -12.11 3.79
N TYR A 76 2.13 -13.22 4.28
CA TYR A 76 2.88 -14.43 4.62
C TYR A 76 2.29 -15.65 3.94
N LYS A 77 3.16 -16.50 3.40
CA LYS A 77 2.81 -17.82 2.88
C LYS A 77 3.98 -18.79 3.12
N GLY A 78 3.82 -19.71 4.07
CA GLY A 78 4.92 -20.60 4.48
C GLY A 78 6.13 -19.80 5.01
N SER A 79 7.30 -20.03 4.45
CA SER A 79 8.53 -19.29 4.76
C SER A 79 8.65 -17.95 4.02
N GLU A 80 7.75 -17.66 3.10
CA GLU A 80 7.76 -16.43 2.30
C GLU A 80 7.08 -15.29 3.04
N ALA A 81 7.64 -14.10 2.98
CA ALA A 81 7.04 -12.87 3.48
C ALA A 81 7.18 -11.75 2.43
N LEU A 82 6.10 -11.02 2.21
CA LEU A 82 6.06 -9.87 1.30
C LEU A 82 5.90 -8.58 2.10
N LEU A 83 6.74 -7.60 1.83
CA LEU A 83 6.53 -6.21 2.23
C LEU A 83 6.01 -5.45 1.02
N ILE A 84 4.82 -4.90 1.12
CA ILE A 84 4.08 -4.36 -0.02
C ILE A 84 3.78 -2.88 0.21
N GLN A 85 4.10 -2.05 -0.79
CA GLN A 85 3.60 -0.68 -0.90
C GLN A 85 2.67 -0.57 -2.09
N CYS A 86 1.53 0.12 -1.90
CA CYS A 86 0.50 0.34 -2.91
C CYS A 86 0.39 1.82 -3.26
N LYS A 87 0.43 2.16 -4.55
CA LYS A 87 0.24 3.53 -5.04
C LYS A 87 -0.82 3.57 -6.13
N ASN A 88 -2.03 3.99 -5.77
CA ASN A 88 -3.10 4.23 -6.74
C ASN A 88 -2.89 5.56 -7.47
N TRP A 89 -1.92 5.58 -8.37
CA TRP A 89 -1.52 6.76 -9.13
C TRP A 89 -1.82 6.55 -10.62
N GLU A 90 -3.06 6.65 -11.01
CA GLU A 90 -3.47 6.45 -12.43
C GLU A 90 -2.71 7.35 -13.39
N TYR A 91 -2.49 8.62 -13.01
CA TYR A 91 -1.88 9.63 -13.86
C TYR A 91 -0.53 10.13 -13.38
N LYS A 92 -0.17 9.84 -12.12
CA LYS A 92 1.11 10.23 -11.56
C LYS A 92 2.13 9.12 -11.73
N GLN A 93 3.13 9.36 -12.58
CA GLN A 93 4.19 8.40 -12.84
C GLN A 93 5.04 8.14 -11.59
N VAL A 94 5.29 6.86 -11.30
CA VAL A 94 6.28 6.45 -10.30
C VAL A 94 7.68 6.80 -10.82
N LYS A 95 8.51 7.36 -9.93
CA LYS A 95 9.90 7.70 -10.20
C LYS A 95 10.85 6.85 -9.35
N GLN A 96 12.10 6.78 -9.74
CA GLN A 96 13.14 6.05 -9.03
C GLN A 96 13.24 6.42 -7.54
N GLU A 97 13.03 7.68 -7.20
CA GLU A 97 13.04 8.16 -5.80
C GLU A 97 12.00 7.47 -4.93
N HIS A 98 10.81 7.17 -5.47
CA HIS A 98 9.76 6.47 -4.74
C HIS A 98 10.18 5.04 -4.36
N LEU A 99 10.89 4.36 -5.27
CA LEU A 99 11.44 3.02 -5.00
C LEU A 99 12.59 3.07 -3.99
N ARG A 100 13.43 4.10 -4.03
CA ARG A 100 14.51 4.29 -3.04
C ARG A 100 13.95 4.50 -1.65
N ILE A 101 12.92 5.32 -1.52
CA ILE A 101 12.22 5.54 -0.24
C ILE A 101 11.61 4.23 0.24
N PHE A 102 10.91 3.50 -0.62
CA PHE A 102 10.32 2.20 -0.28
C PHE A 102 11.37 1.19 0.19
N MET A 103 12.52 1.11 -0.45
CA MET A 103 13.61 0.23 0.00
C MET A 103 14.13 0.62 1.39
N GLY A 104 14.27 1.91 1.66
CA GLY A 104 14.62 2.42 2.99
C GLY A 104 13.57 2.06 4.05
N ASP A 105 12.29 2.21 3.72
CA ASP A 105 11.16 1.83 4.59
C ASP A 105 11.17 0.33 4.88
N CYS A 106 11.42 -0.51 3.88
CA CYS A 106 11.57 -1.96 4.06
C CYS A 106 12.73 -2.30 5.00
N ALA A 107 13.89 -1.67 4.83
CA ALA A 107 15.05 -1.89 5.69
C ALA A 107 14.74 -1.53 7.14
N ALA A 108 14.15 -0.37 7.39
CA ALA A 108 13.76 0.08 8.72
C ALA A 108 12.69 -0.84 9.35
N TYR A 109 11.73 -1.31 8.57
CA TYR A 109 10.69 -2.24 9.03
C TYR A 109 11.28 -3.59 9.45
N LEU A 110 12.19 -4.14 8.65
CA LEU A 110 12.87 -5.40 8.94
C LEU A 110 13.76 -5.30 10.17
N GLU A 111 14.46 -4.18 10.34
CA GLU A 111 15.28 -3.93 11.52
C GLU A 111 14.46 -3.95 12.83
N LYS A 112 13.30 -3.28 12.81
CA LYS A 112 12.39 -3.27 13.97
C LYS A 112 11.75 -4.63 14.27
N ASN A 113 11.64 -5.50 13.25
CA ASN A 113 10.91 -6.76 13.34
C ASN A 113 11.81 -7.98 13.09
N GLN A 114 13.11 -7.89 13.38
CA GLN A 114 14.12 -8.92 13.10
C GLN A 114 13.70 -10.32 13.52
N LYS A 115 13.10 -10.48 14.71
CA LYS A 115 12.68 -11.78 15.24
C LYS A 115 11.61 -12.46 14.37
N ILE A 116 10.70 -11.66 13.77
CA ILE A 116 9.61 -12.16 12.92
C ILE A 116 10.16 -12.65 11.58
N PHE A 117 11.13 -11.92 11.02
CA PHE A 117 11.63 -12.15 9.67
C PHE A 117 12.92 -12.98 9.60
N ALA A 118 13.55 -13.33 10.74
CA ALA A 118 14.84 -14.02 10.79
C ALA A 118 14.90 -15.33 9.98
N LYS A 119 13.77 -16.06 9.89
CA LYS A 119 13.65 -17.31 9.13
C LYS A 119 12.74 -17.20 7.92
N LYS A 120 12.50 -15.98 7.43
CA LYS A 120 11.62 -15.73 6.30
C LYS A 120 12.44 -15.33 5.06
N ASN A 121 11.98 -15.81 3.91
CA ASN A 121 12.42 -15.28 2.63
C ASN A 121 11.57 -14.01 2.34
N VAL A 122 12.18 -12.85 2.51
CA VAL A 122 11.48 -11.57 2.39
C VAL A 122 11.61 -11.02 0.97
N ARG A 123 10.48 -10.70 0.36
CA ARG A 123 10.40 -10.03 -0.94
C ARG A 123 9.79 -8.65 -0.76
N ARG A 124 10.31 -7.68 -1.47
CA ARG A 124 9.83 -6.28 -1.50
C ARG A 124 9.03 -6.07 -2.76
N VAL A 125 7.77 -5.65 -2.60
CA VAL A 125 6.84 -5.53 -3.73
C VAL A 125 6.24 -4.13 -3.77
N PHE A 126 6.54 -3.39 -4.82
CA PHE A 126 5.95 -2.09 -5.10
C PHE A 126 4.85 -2.25 -6.14
N ILE A 127 3.63 -1.83 -5.82
CA ILE A 127 2.46 -1.99 -6.69
C ILE A 127 1.85 -0.63 -7.00
N THR A 128 1.60 -0.39 -8.27
CA THR A 128 0.94 0.84 -8.73
C THR A 128 -0.14 0.56 -9.76
N SER A 129 -1.11 1.46 -9.85
CA SER A 129 -2.10 1.48 -10.93
C SER A 129 -1.64 2.25 -12.17
N CYS A 130 -0.49 2.94 -12.11
CA CYS A 130 0.06 3.68 -13.23
C CYS A 130 0.68 2.74 -14.26
N GLU A 131 0.16 2.76 -15.49
CA GLU A 131 0.66 1.91 -16.58
C GLU A 131 1.96 2.44 -17.20
N ASN A 132 2.25 3.74 -17.02
CA ASN A 132 3.44 4.36 -17.58
C ASN A 132 4.68 4.07 -16.74
N LEU A 133 5.56 3.24 -17.26
CA LEU A 133 6.81 2.89 -16.61
C LEU A 133 7.92 3.89 -17.00
N ASP A 134 8.45 4.60 -16.02
CA ASP A 134 9.57 5.52 -16.17
C ASP A 134 10.89 4.77 -16.47
N TYR A 135 11.72 5.35 -17.34
CA TYR A 135 13.01 4.74 -17.69
C TYR A 135 13.94 4.59 -16.47
N GLY A 136 13.98 5.58 -15.58
CA GLY A 136 14.77 5.51 -14.35
C GLY A 136 14.30 4.40 -13.41
N VAL A 137 12.99 4.11 -13.39
CA VAL A 137 12.43 2.98 -12.65
C VAL A 137 12.90 1.66 -13.24
N LYS A 138 12.84 1.48 -14.56
CA LYS A 138 13.36 0.27 -15.22
C LYS A 138 14.80 0.00 -14.83
N LYS A 139 15.66 1.00 -14.95
CA LYS A 139 17.09 0.88 -14.61
C LYS A 139 17.29 0.55 -13.13
N PHE A 140 16.53 1.17 -12.25
CA PHE A 140 16.60 0.90 -10.81
C PHE A 140 16.24 -0.58 -10.50
N LEU A 141 15.23 -1.12 -11.15
CA LEU A 141 14.79 -2.51 -10.97
C LEU A 141 15.81 -3.54 -11.47
N GLU A 142 16.61 -3.21 -12.48
CA GLU A 142 17.71 -4.04 -12.95
C GLU A 142 18.85 -4.16 -11.93
N GLU A 143 19.04 -3.13 -11.10
CA GLU A 143 20.13 -3.02 -10.13
C GLU A 143 19.74 -3.39 -8.69
N ASN A 144 18.45 -3.53 -8.40
CA ASN A 144 17.93 -3.69 -7.04
C ASN A 144 16.89 -4.80 -6.94
N ASP A 145 16.89 -5.49 -5.80
CA ASP A 145 15.95 -6.56 -5.49
C ASP A 145 14.61 -6.02 -5.00
N VAL A 146 13.82 -5.52 -5.94
CA VAL A 146 12.44 -5.04 -5.75
C VAL A 146 11.57 -5.56 -6.88
N GLU A 147 10.45 -6.15 -6.53
CA GLU A 147 9.41 -6.48 -7.50
C GLU A 147 8.54 -5.25 -7.75
N TYR A 148 8.27 -4.98 -9.01
CA TYR A 148 7.40 -3.92 -9.45
C TYR A 148 6.20 -4.49 -10.20
N LYS A 149 5.00 -4.20 -9.74
CA LYS A 149 3.77 -4.70 -10.37
C LYS A 149 2.85 -3.55 -10.74
N ILE A 150 2.27 -3.64 -11.93
CA ILE A 150 1.21 -2.75 -12.38
C ILE A 150 -0.09 -3.53 -12.27
N ILE A 151 -0.97 -3.08 -11.38
CA ILE A 151 -2.29 -3.65 -11.18
C ILE A 151 -3.31 -2.52 -11.30
N THR A 152 -4.11 -2.55 -12.35
CA THR A 152 -5.13 -1.54 -12.61
C THR A 152 -6.15 -1.46 -11.48
N TYR A 153 -6.52 -0.25 -11.09
CA TYR A 153 -7.58 -0.03 -10.13
C TYR A 153 -8.94 -0.38 -10.72
N ILE A 154 -9.68 -1.21 -10.04
CA ILE A 154 -11.03 -1.62 -10.42
C ILE A 154 -12.02 -0.89 -9.51
N LEU A 155 -12.87 -0.07 -10.10
CA LEU A 155 -13.94 0.69 -9.42
C LEU A 155 -15.00 -0.22 -8.77
#